data_4082ea1545654b3e723d4e2999fd24a6
#
_entry.id   4082ea1545654b3e723d4e2999fd24a6
#
_cell.length_a   1.000
_cell.length_b   1.000
_cell.length_c   1.000
_cell.angle_alpha   90.00
_cell.angle_beta   90.00
_cell.angle_gamma   90.00
#
_symmetry.space_group_name_H-M   'P 1'
#
loop_
_entity.id
_entity.type
_entity.pdbx_description
1 polymer ?
#
loop_
_entity_poly.entity_id
_entity_poly.type
_entity_poly.pdbx_seq_one_letter_code
_entity_poly.pdbx_strand_id
1 'polypeptide(L)'
;MKIEVAKSDLMDTLKVVSPSASTTGGDLSSHYLFRVRDETVEVLTYSGAVFASAPLICTVELEGDDDRDAFTLEAKRLDLWLSSVGNTALTLDNEGSVTRACSPRGEQMFSSLDPDSFPYWDEVRGEADKTATVNAADLKGALTHIKPFVCTDETKSPHLCLTQVRDGCFHATDKATATVVKVKGLEESALSCGFDRISKVTKFLESCDA
;
A
#
# COMPACT_ATOMS: atom_id res chain seq x y z
N MET A 1 -12.40 -14.95 -12.03
CA MET A 1 -12.96 -13.84 -11.23
C MET A 1 -13.18 -12.62 -12.11
N LYS A 2 -14.36 -12.03 -12.10
CA LYS A 2 -14.67 -10.82 -12.88
C LYS A 2 -15.12 -9.71 -11.94
N ILE A 3 -14.54 -8.52 -12.09
CA ILE A 3 -14.86 -7.32 -11.31
C ILE A 3 -15.41 -6.25 -12.24
N GLU A 4 -16.56 -5.68 -11.89
CA GLU A 4 -17.12 -4.51 -12.55
C GLU A 4 -17.04 -3.31 -11.60
N VAL A 5 -16.36 -2.25 -12.01
CA VAL A 5 -16.00 -1.12 -11.14
C VAL A 5 -16.06 0.21 -11.90
N ALA A 6 -16.47 1.27 -11.22
CA ALA A 6 -16.30 2.62 -11.76
C ALA A 6 -14.81 3.00 -11.71
N LYS A 7 -14.30 3.62 -12.77
CA LYS A 7 -12.90 4.08 -12.81
C LYS A 7 -12.54 4.97 -11.63
N SER A 8 -13.44 5.87 -11.22
CA SER A 8 -13.25 6.74 -10.06
C SER A 8 -12.95 5.93 -8.79
N ASP A 9 -13.78 4.92 -8.51
CA ASP A 9 -13.68 4.11 -7.29
C ASP A 9 -12.40 3.28 -7.29
N LEU A 10 -12.04 2.70 -8.45
CA LEU A 10 -10.77 2.01 -8.62
C LEU A 10 -9.58 2.96 -8.38
N MET A 11 -9.59 4.14 -9.00
CA MET A 11 -8.50 5.12 -8.82
C MET A 11 -8.39 5.61 -7.38
N ASP A 12 -9.50 5.83 -6.69
CA ASP A 12 -9.48 6.26 -5.29
C ASP A 12 -8.91 5.17 -4.38
N THR A 13 -9.28 3.90 -4.60
CA THR A 13 -8.66 2.76 -3.91
C THR A 13 -7.17 2.67 -4.21
N LEU A 14 -6.77 2.77 -5.49
CA LEU A 14 -5.35 2.68 -5.88
C LEU A 14 -4.51 3.84 -5.31
N LYS A 15 -5.03 5.05 -5.18
CA LYS A 15 -4.33 6.17 -4.52
C LYS A 15 -3.95 5.84 -3.09
N VAL A 16 -4.81 5.12 -2.37
CA VAL A 16 -4.55 4.72 -0.98
C VAL A 16 -3.40 3.70 -0.90
N VAL A 17 -3.40 2.69 -1.77
CA VAL A 17 -2.44 1.58 -1.69
C VAL A 17 -1.14 1.81 -2.46
N SER A 18 -1.16 2.60 -3.53
CA SER A 18 -0.01 2.83 -4.41
C SER A 18 1.26 3.35 -3.72
N PRO A 19 1.21 4.16 -2.63
CA PRO A 19 2.42 4.59 -1.94
C PRO A 19 3.27 3.45 -1.39
N SER A 20 2.69 2.27 -1.14
CA SER A 20 3.42 1.10 -0.67
C SER A 20 3.88 0.16 -1.79
N ALA A 21 3.42 0.35 -3.04
CA ALA A 21 3.94 -0.40 -4.18
C ALA A 21 5.37 0.02 -4.53
N SER A 22 6.17 -0.93 -5.00
CA SER A 22 7.50 -0.64 -5.53
C SER A 22 7.38 -0.04 -6.94
N THR A 23 8.20 0.95 -7.24
CA THR A 23 8.30 1.53 -8.59
C THR A 23 9.34 0.83 -9.46
N THR A 24 10.12 -0.07 -8.87
CA THR A 24 11.22 -0.79 -9.53
C THR A 24 11.06 -2.29 -9.34
N GLY A 25 11.12 -3.02 -10.43
CA GLY A 25 11.10 -4.49 -10.41
C GLY A 25 9.94 -5.07 -11.21
N GLY A 26 10.03 -6.34 -11.54
CA GLY A 26 8.97 -7.16 -12.14
C GLY A 26 8.48 -8.22 -11.17
N ASP A 27 8.71 -8.01 -9.87
CA ASP A 27 8.28 -8.88 -8.79
C ASP A 27 6.93 -8.45 -8.19
N LEU A 28 6.44 -9.21 -7.25
CA LEU A 28 5.16 -8.97 -6.58
C LEU A 28 5.08 -7.60 -5.89
N SER A 29 6.23 -7.01 -5.49
CA SER A 29 6.26 -5.70 -4.85
C SER A 29 5.83 -4.56 -5.79
N SER A 30 5.86 -4.79 -7.10
CA SER A 30 5.40 -3.85 -8.14
C SER A 30 3.97 -4.14 -8.63
N HIS A 31 3.24 -5.02 -7.96
CA HIS A 31 1.88 -5.42 -8.34
C HIS A 31 0.85 -5.01 -7.31
N TYR A 32 -0.36 -4.75 -7.77
CA TYR A 32 -1.58 -4.75 -6.96
C TYR A 32 -2.10 -6.18 -6.88
N LEU A 33 -2.43 -6.66 -5.69
CA LEU A 33 -3.19 -7.87 -5.49
C LEU A 33 -4.66 -7.51 -5.28
N PHE A 34 -5.54 -8.06 -6.10
CA PHE A 34 -6.99 -8.01 -5.94
C PHE A 34 -7.42 -9.34 -5.36
N ARG A 35 -8.10 -9.34 -4.23
CA ARG A 35 -8.64 -10.55 -3.62
C ARG A 35 -10.04 -10.33 -3.08
N VAL A 36 -10.86 -11.38 -3.08
CA VAL A 36 -12.14 -11.39 -2.39
C VAL A 36 -11.92 -11.82 -0.93
N ARG A 37 -12.49 -11.06 -0.03
CA ARG A 37 -12.53 -11.37 1.38
C ARG A 37 -13.85 -10.89 1.98
N ASP A 38 -14.56 -11.77 2.69
CA ASP A 38 -15.83 -11.43 3.34
C ASP A 38 -16.81 -10.72 2.35
N GLU A 39 -16.96 -11.26 1.14
CA GLU A 39 -17.79 -10.71 0.05
C GLU A 39 -17.35 -9.33 -0.47
N THR A 40 -16.19 -8.85 -0.05
CA THR A 40 -15.63 -7.56 -0.47
C THR A 40 -14.35 -7.79 -1.26
N VAL A 41 -14.15 -7.04 -2.35
CA VAL A 41 -12.86 -7.00 -3.03
C VAL A 41 -11.93 -6.08 -2.25
N GLU A 42 -10.77 -6.59 -1.89
CA GLU A 42 -9.69 -5.84 -1.26
C GLU A 42 -8.52 -5.71 -2.22
N VAL A 43 -7.95 -4.52 -2.33
CA VAL A 43 -6.73 -4.27 -3.10
C VAL A 43 -5.57 -4.10 -2.14
N LEU A 44 -4.49 -4.87 -2.36
CA LEU A 44 -3.30 -4.86 -1.51
C LEU A 44 -2.05 -4.52 -2.32
N THR A 45 -1.08 -3.95 -1.62
CA THR A 45 0.29 -3.75 -2.12
C THR A 45 1.30 -4.10 -1.05
N TYR A 46 2.51 -4.45 -1.50
CA TYR A 46 3.62 -4.83 -0.64
C TYR A 46 4.94 -4.32 -1.21
N SER A 47 5.83 -3.85 -0.37
CA SER A 47 7.15 -3.36 -0.80
C SER A 47 8.30 -3.89 0.05
N GLY A 48 8.17 -5.12 0.55
CA GLY A 48 9.17 -5.73 1.44
C GLY A 48 9.11 -5.22 2.89
N ALA A 49 8.70 -3.98 3.10
CA ALA A 49 8.71 -3.34 4.40
C ALA A 49 7.35 -2.76 4.84
N VAL A 50 6.47 -2.51 3.89
CA VAL A 50 5.16 -1.88 4.12
C VAL A 50 4.11 -2.61 3.32
N PHE A 51 3.02 -2.96 3.99
CA PHE A 51 1.78 -3.38 3.35
C PHE A 51 0.77 -2.24 3.40
N ALA A 52 -0.02 -2.12 2.36
CA ALA A 52 -1.23 -1.31 2.39
C ALA A 52 -2.38 -2.10 1.79
N SER A 53 -3.56 -1.94 2.35
CA SER A 53 -4.79 -2.51 1.82
C SER A 53 -5.92 -1.49 1.86
N ALA A 54 -6.83 -1.59 0.90
CA ALA A 54 -8.04 -0.79 0.89
C ALA A 54 -9.18 -1.58 0.22
N PRO A 55 -10.42 -1.44 0.71
CA PRO A 55 -11.59 -2.05 0.08
C PRO A 55 -11.88 -1.36 -1.26
N LEU A 56 -12.35 -2.15 -2.23
CA LEU A 56 -12.79 -1.66 -3.53
C LEU A 56 -14.32 -1.74 -3.64
N ILE A 57 -14.96 -0.62 -3.92
CA ILE A 57 -16.40 -0.58 -4.18
C ILE A 57 -16.63 -1.05 -5.62
N CYS A 58 -17.12 -2.27 -5.77
CA CYS A 58 -17.33 -2.91 -7.07
C CYS A 58 -18.40 -4.00 -6.99
N THR A 59 -18.80 -4.52 -8.16
CA THR A 59 -19.53 -5.78 -8.28
C THR A 59 -18.54 -6.87 -8.65
N VAL A 60 -18.62 -8.03 -7.99
CA VAL A 60 -17.76 -9.17 -8.26
C VAL A 60 -18.61 -10.36 -8.69
N GLU A 61 -18.17 -11.04 -9.76
CA GLU A 61 -18.71 -12.32 -10.22
C GLU A 61 -17.60 -13.38 -10.07
N LEU A 62 -17.87 -14.42 -9.29
CA LEU A 62 -16.98 -15.56 -9.11
C LEU A 62 -17.49 -16.69 -10.01
N GLU A 63 -16.67 -17.17 -10.93
CA GLU A 63 -17.00 -18.29 -11.81
C GLU A 63 -16.46 -19.59 -11.21
N GLY A 64 -17.40 -20.46 -10.75
CA GLY A 64 -17.12 -21.85 -10.34
C GLY A 64 -16.59 -22.02 -8.90
N ASP A 65 -16.33 -23.30 -8.58
CA ASP A 65 -15.73 -23.74 -7.31
C ASP A 65 -14.18 -23.56 -7.29
N ASP A 66 -13.62 -22.78 -8.21
CA ASP A 66 -12.18 -22.54 -8.25
C ASP A 66 -11.81 -21.55 -7.13
N ASP A 67 -11.04 -22.01 -6.15
CA ASP A 67 -10.54 -21.27 -4.97
C ASP A 67 -9.67 -20.03 -5.31
N ARG A 68 -9.71 -19.54 -6.55
CA ARG A 68 -8.91 -18.38 -6.98
C ARG A 68 -9.68 -17.08 -6.87
N ASP A 69 -9.94 -16.72 -5.64
CA ASP A 69 -10.56 -15.43 -5.31
C ASP A 69 -9.55 -14.26 -5.37
N ALA A 70 -8.46 -14.40 -6.15
CA ALA A 70 -7.42 -13.40 -6.24
C ALA A 70 -6.68 -13.38 -7.59
N PHE A 71 -6.19 -12.20 -7.98
CA PHE A 71 -5.26 -12.02 -9.10
C PHE A 71 -4.37 -10.80 -8.89
N THR A 72 -3.26 -10.72 -9.63
CA THR A 72 -2.32 -9.60 -9.54
C THR A 72 -2.28 -8.79 -10.84
N LEU A 73 -2.06 -7.49 -10.73
CA LEU A 73 -1.83 -6.59 -11.87
C LEU A 73 -0.61 -5.71 -11.62
N GLU A 74 0.25 -5.58 -12.63
CA GLU A 74 1.40 -4.68 -12.55
C GLU A 74 0.94 -3.23 -12.39
N ALA A 75 1.32 -2.61 -11.28
CA ALA A 75 0.85 -1.29 -10.87
C ALA A 75 1.08 -0.22 -11.95
N LYS A 76 2.31 -0.11 -12.45
CA LYS A 76 2.68 0.88 -13.46
C LYS A 76 1.87 0.75 -14.76
N ARG A 77 1.62 -0.47 -15.21
CA ARG A 77 0.85 -0.70 -16.45
C ARG A 77 -0.62 -0.41 -16.24
N LEU A 78 -1.18 -0.80 -15.09
CA LEU A 78 -2.57 -0.48 -14.76
C LEU A 78 -2.77 1.04 -14.68
N ASP A 79 -1.88 1.76 -13.99
CA ASP A 79 -1.95 3.22 -13.87
C ASP A 79 -1.86 3.93 -15.23
N LEU A 80 -0.98 3.45 -16.12
CA LEU A 80 -0.88 3.96 -17.49
C LEU A 80 -2.15 3.72 -18.29
N TRP A 81 -2.72 2.53 -18.22
CA TRP A 81 -3.97 2.22 -18.89
C TRP A 81 -5.13 3.05 -18.35
N LEU A 82 -5.27 3.16 -17.03
CA LEU A 82 -6.28 4.00 -16.38
C LEU A 82 -6.16 5.47 -16.78
N SER A 83 -4.94 5.98 -16.99
CA SER A 83 -4.74 7.35 -17.46
C SER A 83 -5.23 7.57 -18.89
N SER A 84 -5.25 6.52 -19.71
CA SER A 84 -5.66 6.57 -21.13
C SER A 84 -7.16 6.42 -21.36
N VAL A 85 -7.89 5.81 -20.40
CA VAL A 85 -9.35 5.62 -20.49
C VAL A 85 -10.10 6.78 -19.85
N GLY A 86 -11.30 7.10 -20.36
CA GLY A 86 -12.18 8.12 -19.79
C GLY A 86 -12.76 7.70 -18.44
N ASN A 87 -13.49 8.59 -17.79
CA ASN A 87 -14.25 8.24 -16.58
C ASN A 87 -15.48 7.41 -16.98
N THR A 88 -15.44 6.10 -16.73
CA THR A 88 -16.42 5.12 -17.20
C THR A 88 -16.41 3.89 -16.31
N ALA A 89 -17.38 2.99 -16.49
CA ALA A 89 -17.33 1.65 -15.96
C ALA A 89 -16.23 0.83 -16.64
N LEU A 90 -15.54 0.03 -15.86
CA LEU A 90 -14.48 -0.87 -16.26
C LEU A 90 -14.83 -2.30 -15.85
N THR A 91 -14.34 -3.26 -16.63
CA THR A 91 -14.40 -4.68 -16.27
C THR A 91 -12.97 -5.22 -16.20
N LEU A 92 -12.63 -5.88 -15.09
CA LEU A 92 -11.40 -6.66 -14.93
C LEU A 92 -11.80 -8.12 -14.88
N ASP A 93 -11.45 -8.87 -15.90
CA ASP A 93 -11.80 -10.28 -16.06
C ASP A 93 -10.54 -11.14 -16.03
N ASN A 94 -10.37 -11.91 -14.95
CA ASN A 94 -9.19 -12.75 -14.75
C ASN A 94 -9.48 -14.21 -15.12
N GLU A 95 -8.72 -14.70 -16.09
CA GLU A 95 -8.70 -16.10 -16.55
C GLU A 95 -7.35 -16.76 -16.16
N GLY A 96 -7.06 -16.85 -14.87
CA GLY A 96 -5.84 -17.45 -14.35
C GLY A 96 -4.61 -16.54 -14.49
N SER A 97 -3.69 -16.84 -15.43
CA SER A 97 -2.45 -16.07 -15.59
C SER A 97 -2.61 -14.77 -16.40
N VAL A 98 -3.82 -14.48 -16.89
CA VAL A 98 -4.09 -13.31 -17.71
C VAL A 98 -5.34 -12.60 -17.20
N THR A 99 -5.27 -11.29 -17.06
CA THR A 99 -6.42 -10.43 -16.78
C THR A 99 -6.71 -9.54 -17.97
N ARG A 100 -7.95 -9.59 -18.45
CA ARG A 100 -8.46 -8.68 -19.47
C ARG A 100 -9.13 -7.49 -18.79
N ALA A 101 -8.63 -6.30 -19.03
CA ALA A 101 -9.23 -5.05 -18.57
C ALA A 101 -9.96 -4.38 -19.73
N CYS A 102 -11.26 -4.21 -19.61
CA CYS A 102 -12.15 -3.68 -20.65
C CYS A 102 -12.70 -2.31 -20.27
N SER A 103 -12.80 -1.45 -21.27
CA SER A 103 -13.49 -0.16 -21.22
C SER A 103 -14.29 0.02 -22.52
N PRO A 104 -15.24 1.00 -22.61
CA PRO A 104 -15.93 1.28 -23.86
C PRO A 104 -15.02 1.71 -25.04
N ARG A 105 -13.76 2.06 -24.75
CA ARG A 105 -12.79 2.49 -25.77
C ARG A 105 -11.84 1.40 -26.20
N GLY A 106 -11.83 0.26 -25.57
CA GLY A 106 -10.94 -0.84 -25.89
C GLY A 106 -10.59 -1.71 -24.69
N GLU A 107 -9.77 -2.70 -24.96
CA GLU A 107 -9.30 -3.67 -23.98
C GLU A 107 -7.77 -3.67 -23.86
N GLN A 108 -7.29 -4.09 -22.72
CA GLN A 108 -5.88 -4.31 -22.42
C GLN A 108 -5.72 -5.66 -21.72
N MET A 109 -4.72 -6.43 -22.16
CA MET A 109 -4.34 -7.69 -21.51
C MET A 109 -3.18 -7.45 -20.56
N PHE A 110 -3.28 -8.01 -19.36
CA PHE A 110 -2.25 -8.00 -18.33
C PHE A 110 -1.86 -9.42 -17.97
N SER A 111 -0.57 -9.68 -17.83
CA SER A 111 -0.11 -10.92 -17.21
C SER A 111 -0.28 -10.81 -15.71
N SER A 112 -0.84 -11.83 -15.07
CA SER A 112 -0.92 -11.95 -13.63
C SER A 112 0.24 -12.81 -13.12
N LEU A 113 0.88 -12.40 -12.03
CA LEU A 113 1.75 -13.25 -11.24
C LEU A 113 0.89 -14.11 -10.32
N ASP A 114 1.46 -15.21 -9.85
CA ASP A 114 0.78 -16.10 -8.92
C ASP A 114 0.41 -15.36 -7.62
N PRO A 115 -0.89 -15.19 -7.32
CA PRO A 115 -1.34 -14.49 -6.13
C PRO A 115 -0.93 -15.21 -4.83
N ASP A 116 -0.76 -16.53 -4.85
CA ASP A 116 -0.35 -17.31 -3.67
C ASP A 116 1.09 -17.03 -3.25
N SER A 117 1.89 -16.47 -4.15
CA SER A 117 3.23 -16.00 -3.84
C SER A 117 3.25 -14.62 -3.17
N PHE A 118 2.10 -13.94 -3.07
CA PHE A 118 2.00 -12.65 -2.39
C PHE A 118 2.06 -12.87 -0.88
N PRO A 119 2.90 -12.12 -0.14
CA PRO A 119 3.01 -12.30 1.30
C PRO A 119 1.65 -12.06 1.98
N TYR A 120 1.21 -13.00 2.80
CA TYR A 120 -0.08 -12.90 3.47
C TYR A 120 -0.05 -11.85 4.57
N TRP A 121 -0.85 -10.82 4.40
CA TRP A 121 -1.06 -9.77 5.40
C TRP A 121 -1.59 -10.32 6.73
N ASP A 122 -2.43 -11.34 6.69
CA ASP A 122 -3.05 -11.92 7.88
C ASP A 122 -2.05 -12.58 8.81
N GLU A 123 -0.98 -13.18 8.28
CA GLU A 123 0.11 -13.73 9.08
C GLU A 123 0.88 -12.61 9.80
N VAL A 124 1.16 -11.51 9.10
CA VAL A 124 1.87 -10.35 9.67
C VAL A 124 0.99 -9.61 10.69
N ARG A 125 -0.31 -9.50 10.44
CA ARG A 125 -1.26 -8.81 11.33
C ARG A 125 -1.54 -9.59 12.62
N GLY A 126 -1.50 -10.93 12.57
CA GLY A 126 -1.76 -11.79 13.72
C GLY A 126 -0.70 -11.68 14.83
N GLU A 127 0.47 -11.13 14.54
CA GLU A 127 1.59 -10.97 15.48
C GLU A 127 1.59 -9.61 16.22
N ALA A 128 0.60 -8.74 15.99
CA ALA A 128 0.54 -7.44 16.64
C ALA A 128 0.04 -7.58 18.11
N ASP A 129 0.95 -7.65 19.06
CA ASP A 129 0.64 -7.72 20.50
C ASP A 129 0.02 -6.43 21.06
N LYS A 130 0.22 -5.30 20.39
CA LYS A 130 -0.23 -3.98 20.84
C LYS A 130 -0.74 -3.13 19.69
N THR A 131 -1.79 -2.38 19.96
CA THR A 131 -2.36 -1.38 19.05
C THR A 131 -2.31 -0.01 19.70
N ALA A 132 -2.12 1.03 18.89
CA ALA A 132 -2.21 2.42 19.32
C ALA A 132 -3.17 3.19 18.40
N THR A 133 -3.97 4.07 19.00
CA THR A 133 -4.85 4.97 18.25
C THR A 133 -4.24 6.36 18.24
N VAL A 134 -3.99 6.89 17.05
CA VAL A 134 -3.30 8.16 16.85
C VAL A 134 -4.12 9.03 15.90
N ASN A 135 -4.15 10.33 16.13
CA ASN A 135 -4.73 11.27 15.16
C ASN A 135 -3.87 11.29 13.88
N ALA A 136 -4.49 11.12 12.72
CA ALA A 136 -3.78 11.01 11.43
C ALA A 136 -3.02 12.30 11.08
N ALA A 137 -3.61 13.48 11.34
CA ALA A 137 -2.95 14.77 11.06
C ALA A 137 -1.75 15.00 11.98
N ASP A 138 -1.83 14.63 13.27
CA ASP A 138 -0.73 14.73 14.22
C ASP A 138 0.42 13.79 13.82
N LEU A 139 0.10 12.56 13.45
CA LEU A 139 1.09 11.58 12.98
C LEU A 139 1.77 12.05 11.69
N LYS A 140 1.00 12.52 10.70
CA LYS A 140 1.51 13.07 9.45
C LYS A 140 2.44 14.26 9.69
N GLY A 141 2.02 15.21 10.55
CA GLY A 141 2.83 16.36 10.93
C GLY A 141 4.15 15.94 11.59
N ALA A 142 4.10 14.97 12.50
CA ALA A 142 5.30 14.46 13.17
C ALA A 142 6.26 13.76 12.19
N LEU A 143 5.75 12.88 11.30
CA LEU A 143 6.57 12.20 10.30
C LEU A 143 7.19 13.16 9.30
N THR A 144 6.45 14.18 8.87
CA THR A 144 6.95 15.22 7.97
C THR A 144 8.06 16.04 8.64
N HIS A 145 7.89 16.37 9.92
CA HIS A 145 8.89 17.12 10.69
C HIS A 145 10.16 16.32 10.93
N ILE A 146 10.05 15.02 11.24
CA ILE A 146 11.19 14.19 11.62
C ILE A 146 12.02 13.73 10.41
N LYS A 147 11.39 13.58 9.26
CA LYS A 147 11.99 13.06 8.03
C LYS A 147 13.33 13.69 7.63
N PRO A 148 13.52 15.03 7.70
CA PRO A 148 14.80 15.67 7.36
C PRO A 148 15.97 15.29 8.30
N PHE A 149 15.68 14.78 9.48
CA PHE A 149 16.66 14.44 10.52
C PHE A 149 17.04 12.95 10.53
N VAL A 150 16.49 12.16 9.61
CA VAL A 150 16.84 10.74 9.45
C VAL A 150 17.91 10.62 8.38
N CYS A 151 19.00 9.95 8.69
CA CYS A 151 20.07 9.69 7.71
C CYS A 151 19.55 8.80 6.58
N THR A 152 19.91 9.10 5.33
CA THR A 152 19.52 8.32 4.16
C THR A 152 20.64 7.39 3.67
N ASP A 153 21.84 7.47 4.24
CA ASP A 153 23.02 6.68 3.86
C ASP A 153 23.22 5.51 4.83
N GLU A 154 22.57 4.39 4.54
CA GLU A 154 22.65 3.17 5.35
C GLU A 154 24.05 2.55 5.38
N THR A 155 24.89 2.82 4.38
CA THR A 155 26.24 2.26 4.29
C THR A 155 27.18 2.85 5.35
N LYS A 156 26.96 4.11 5.72
CA LYS A 156 27.80 4.82 6.69
C LYS A 156 27.30 4.73 8.12
N SER A 157 26.00 4.72 8.30
CA SER A 157 25.40 4.81 9.65
C SER A 157 23.98 4.22 9.69
N PRO A 158 23.82 2.91 9.57
CA PRO A 158 22.49 2.28 9.46
C PRO A 158 21.59 2.59 10.66
N HIS A 159 22.15 2.73 11.87
CA HIS A 159 21.38 3.06 13.06
C HIS A 159 20.81 4.49 13.08
N LEU A 160 21.37 5.40 12.28
CA LEU A 160 20.87 6.77 12.12
C LEU A 160 19.81 6.88 11.02
N CYS A 161 19.66 5.84 10.21
CA CYS A 161 18.57 5.72 9.23
C CYS A 161 17.27 5.25 9.87
N LEU A 162 17.26 5.09 11.18
CA LEU A 162 16.09 4.68 11.97
C LEU A 162 15.60 5.84 12.83
N THR A 163 14.29 6.02 12.83
CA THR A 163 13.59 6.82 13.82
C THR A 163 13.15 5.90 14.95
N GLN A 164 13.37 6.30 16.17
CA GLN A 164 12.87 5.59 17.35
C GLN A 164 11.60 6.27 17.87
N VAL A 165 10.62 5.46 18.21
CA VAL A 165 9.44 5.91 18.98
C VAL A 165 9.58 5.37 20.39
N ARG A 166 9.56 6.27 21.35
CA ARG A 166 9.64 5.92 22.77
C ARG A 166 8.96 7.00 23.61
N ASP A 167 8.20 6.57 24.62
CA ASP A 167 7.51 7.46 25.57
C ASP A 167 6.64 8.54 24.86
N GLY A 168 5.96 8.16 23.77
CA GLY A 168 5.12 9.06 22.98
C GLY A 168 5.90 10.03 22.08
N CYS A 169 7.20 9.86 21.92
CA CYS A 169 8.02 10.74 21.12
C CYS A 169 8.74 10.01 19.98
N PHE A 170 8.75 10.64 18.82
CA PHE A 170 9.66 10.28 17.73
C PHE A 170 11.02 10.94 17.96
N HIS A 171 12.09 10.18 17.83
CA HIS A 171 13.48 10.64 17.95
C HIS A 171 14.23 10.32 16.66
N ALA A 172 14.90 11.31 16.08
CA ALA A 172 15.81 11.12 14.95
C ALA A 172 17.03 11.99 15.05
N THR A 173 18.13 11.57 14.43
CA THR A 173 19.37 12.31 14.33
C THR A 173 20.17 11.89 13.11
N ASP A 174 20.85 12.83 12.48
CA ASP A 174 21.81 12.64 11.40
C ASP A 174 23.28 12.79 11.84
N LYS A 175 23.56 12.80 13.14
CA LYS A 175 24.81 13.14 13.86
C LYS A 175 25.06 14.62 14.05
N ALA A 176 24.64 15.48 13.12
CA ALA A 176 24.85 16.93 13.21
C ALA A 176 23.70 17.60 13.95
N THR A 177 22.51 17.09 13.73
CA THR A 177 21.27 17.60 14.30
C THR A 177 20.45 16.45 14.90
N ALA A 178 19.58 16.80 15.84
CA ALA A 178 18.62 15.86 16.42
C ALA A 178 17.27 16.54 16.59
N THR A 179 16.20 15.76 16.49
CA THR A 179 14.85 16.24 16.73
C THR A 179 14.05 15.25 17.57
N VAL A 180 13.12 15.81 18.33
CA VAL A 180 12.16 15.05 19.13
C VAL A 180 10.77 15.62 18.87
N VAL A 181 9.83 14.79 18.48
CA VAL A 181 8.44 15.19 18.21
C VAL A 181 7.50 14.33 19.01
N LYS A 182 6.68 14.96 19.85
CA LYS A 182 5.67 14.26 20.65
C LYS A 182 4.41 14.02 19.85
N VAL A 183 3.86 12.80 19.94
CA VAL A 183 2.59 12.41 19.33
C VAL A 183 1.74 11.74 20.39
N LYS A 184 0.56 12.29 20.63
CA LYS A 184 -0.41 11.74 21.58
C LYS A 184 -0.95 10.39 21.09
N GLY A 185 -1.04 9.42 21.99
CA GLY A 185 -1.52 8.07 21.69
C GLY A 185 -0.39 7.06 21.44
N LEU A 186 0.89 7.48 21.50
CA LEU A 186 2.06 6.62 21.35
C LEU A 186 2.85 6.42 22.65
N GLU A 187 2.29 6.78 23.78
CA GLU A 187 2.98 6.79 25.09
C GLU A 187 3.53 5.43 25.50
N GLU A 188 2.84 4.36 25.14
CA GLU A 188 3.26 2.98 25.44
C GLU A 188 3.99 2.29 24.27
N SER A 189 4.24 3.03 23.20
CA SER A 189 4.86 2.49 21.99
C SER A 189 6.38 2.53 22.10
N ALA A 190 7.03 1.41 21.72
CA ALA A 190 8.48 1.33 21.57
C ALA A 190 8.78 0.63 20.23
N LEU A 191 9.11 1.40 19.21
CA LEU A 191 9.39 0.85 17.88
C LEU A 191 10.48 1.66 17.18
N SER A 192 11.09 1.05 16.16
CA SER A 192 12.02 1.72 15.26
C SER A 192 11.50 1.64 13.83
N CYS A 193 11.58 2.74 13.10
CA CYS A 193 11.08 2.85 11.74
C CYS A 193 12.12 3.46 10.81
N GLY A 194 12.43 2.79 9.70
CA GLY A 194 13.37 3.28 8.70
C GLY A 194 12.81 4.42 7.85
N PHE A 195 13.71 5.21 7.23
CA PHE A 195 13.37 6.35 6.39
C PHE A 195 12.39 6.01 5.26
N ASP A 196 12.57 4.87 4.59
CA ASP A 196 11.67 4.43 3.51
C ASP A 196 10.25 4.21 4.03
N ARG A 197 10.10 3.56 5.19
CA ARG A 197 8.79 3.34 5.84
C ARG A 197 8.13 4.66 6.22
N ILE A 198 8.88 5.60 6.79
CA ILE A 198 8.38 6.96 7.13
C ILE A 198 7.82 7.62 5.88
N SER A 199 8.57 7.58 4.78
CA SER A 199 8.17 8.18 3.50
C SER A 199 6.89 7.59 2.95
N LYS A 200 6.73 6.26 3.02
CA LYS A 200 5.52 5.55 2.54
C LYS A 200 4.31 5.82 3.43
N VAL A 201 4.48 5.76 4.76
CA VAL A 201 3.40 6.07 5.70
C VAL A 201 2.95 7.53 5.56
N THR A 202 3.88 8.47 5.38
CA THR A 202 3.52 9.88 5.15
C THR A 202 2.67 10.04 3.88
N LYS A 203 3.07 9.42 2.77
CA LYS A 203 2.30 9.44 1.51
C LYS A 203 0.93 8.77 1.66
N PHE A 204 0.85 7.66 2.38
CA PHE A 204 -0.41 7.00 2.70
C PHE A 204 -1.36 7.95 3.46
N LEU A 205 -0.85 8.62 4.50
CA LEU A 205 -1.65 9.59 5.26
C LEU A 205 -2.09 10.79 4.40
N GLU A 206 -1.28 11.21 3.42
CA GLU A 206 -1.66 12.25 2.44
C GLU A 206 -2.82 11.81 1.54
N SER A 207 -2.88 10.53 1.18
CA SER A 207 -3.97 9.99 0.35
C SER A 207 -5.28 9.82 1.11
N CYS A 208 -5.23 9.71 2.45
CA CYS A 208 -6.42 9.60 3.29
C CYS A 208 -7.11 10.96 3.55
N ASP A 209 -6.40 12.08 3.37
CA ASP A 209 -6.92 13.45 3.60
C ASP A 209 -7.60 14.03 2.33
N ALA A 210 -7.57 13.34 1.20
CA ALA A 210 -8.09 13.78 -0.10
C ALA A 210 -9.48 13.22 -0.37
#